data_e083899baac0bc1c1e407438f38119ae
#
_entry.id   e083899baac0bc1c1e407438f38119ae
#
_cell.length_a   1.000
_cell.length_b   1.000
_cell.length_c   1.000
_cell.angle_alpha   90.00
_cell.angle_beta   90.00
_cell.angle_gamma   90.00
#
_symmetry.space_group_name_H-M   'P 1'
#
loop_
_entity.id
_entity.type
_entity.pdbx_description
1 polymer ?
#
loop_
_entity_poly.entity_id
_entity_poly.type
_entity_poly.pdbx_seq_one_letter_code
_entity_poly.pdbx_strand_id
1 'polypeptide(L)'
;MTRTLSLFTGAAALALTGLSFAAPAQAQYQEKITHDPARCAPGKGSAVMVSINGIKESKGTIRIQSYRATKQDWLESGRWIYRMEAPAKAGTMRFCMPLPKPGHYGIAVRHDVNGNGKTDIFSDGGAMSNNPSINIFNLGKPSYKNVGFDVGNGVENISITMRYR
;
A
#
# COMPACT_ATOMS: atom_id res chain seq x y z
N MET A 1 66.18 37.94 43.33
CA MET A 1 65.94 36.50 43.01
C MET A 1 64.46 36.29 43.16
N THR A 2 63.67 36.44 42.11
CA THR A 2 62.22 36.26 42.07
C THR A 2 61.88 35.18 41.07
N ARG A 3 61.35 34.04 41.52
CA ARG A 3 60.89 32.92 40.69
C ARG A 3 59.42 33.12 40.38
N THR A 4 59.12 33.26 39.12
CA THR A 4 57.77 33.26 38.58
C THR A 4 57.31 31.82 38.33
N LEU A 5 56.18 31.44 38.92
CA LEU A 5 55.53 30.15 38.78
C LEU A 5 54.46 30.27 37.69
N SER A 6 54.63 29.57 36.56
CA SER A 6 53.65 29.54 35.49
C SER A 6 52.65 28.38 35.75
N LEU A 7 51.39 28.74 35.91
CA LEU A 7 50.26 27.79 36.00
C LEU A 7 49.79 27.45 34.58
N PHE A 8 49.95 26.17 34.14
CA PHE A 8 49.31 25.66 32.96
C PHE A 8 47.91 25.18 33.28
N THR A 9 46.90 25.90 32.82
CA THR A 9 45.51 25.48 32.84
C THR A 9 45.24 24.60 31.58
N GLY A 10 45.15 23.28 31.77
CA GLY A 10 44.69 22.34 30.75
C GLY A 10 43.17 22.34 30.63
N ALA A 11 42.65 22.79 29.49
CA ALA A 11 41.23 22.65 29.17
C ALA A 11 40.96 21.26 28.63
N ALA A 12 40.25 20.43 29.37
CA ALA A 12 39.74 19.15 28.92
C ALA A 12 38.47 19.37 28.08
N ALA A 13 38.56 19.17 26.77
CA ALA A 13 37.43 19.15 25.85
C ALA A 13 36.67 17.80 25.98
N LEU A 14 35.48 17.78 26.58
CA LEU A 14 34.58 16.63 26.56
C LEU A 14 33.92 16.56 25.17
N ALA A 15 34.32 15.59 24.36
CA ALA A 15 33.65 15.25 23.12
C ALA A 15 32.35 14.45 23.47
N LEU A 16 31.20 15.10 23.40
CA LEU A 16 29.89 14.41 23.42
C LEU A 16 29.67 13.69 22.09
N THR A 17 29.92 12.40 22.05
CA THR A 17 29.50 11.54 20.95
C THR A 17 27.98 11.32 21.07
N GLY A 18 27.22 12.06 20.26
CA GLY A 18 25.77 11.88 20.16
C GLY A 18 25.45 10.52 19.48
N LEU A 19 24.93 9.56 20.26
CA LEU A 19 24.31 8.36 19.69
C LEU A 19 23.00 8.79 19.00
N SER A 20 23.03 8.86 17.66
CA SER A 20 21.82 9.00 16.86
C SER A 20 21.04 7.69 16.90
N PHE A 21 20.00 7.58 17.71
CA PHE A 21 19.04 6.51 17.65
C PHE A 21 18.18 6.71 16.38
N ALA A 22 18.41 5.88 15.36
CA ALA A 22 17.51 5.80 14.22
C ALA A 22 16.16 5.25 14.74
N ALA A 23 15.13 6.11 14.78
CA ALA A 23 13.78 5.66 15.09
C ALA A 23 13.34 4.61 14.05
N PRO A 24 12.74 3.49 14.46
CA PRO A 24 12.24 2.51 13.51
C PRO A 24 11.20 3.18 12.61
N ALA A 25 11.42 3.12 11.28
CA ALA A 25 10.47 3.62 10.31
C ALA A 25 9.16 2.85 10.50
N GLN A 26 8.17 3.50 11.11
CA GLN A 26 6.84 2.93 11.27
C GLN A 26 6.26 2.73 9.88
N ALA A 27 5.77 1.52 9.60
CA ALA A 27 5.07 1.26 8.35
C ALA A 27 3.83 2.15 8.32
N GLN A 28 3.79 3.06 7.34
CA GLN A 28 2.65 3.97 7.15
C GLN A 28 1.46 3.13 6.67
N TYR A 29 0.42 3.11 7.47
CA TYR A 29 -0.85 2.46 7.16
C TYR A 29 -1.96 3.50 7.06
N GLN A 30 -3.05 3.14 6.36
CA GLN A 30 -4.31 3.88 6.30
C GLN A 30 -4.23 5.25 5.62
N GLU A 31 -3.33 5.40 4.65
CA GLU A 31 -3.27 6.64 3.87
C GLU A 31 -4.24 6.60 2.68
N LYS A 32 -5.21 7.50 2.67
CA LYS A 32 -6.07 7.71 1.50
C LYS A 32 -5.36 8.62 0.51
N ILE A 33 -5.28 8.17 -0.73
CA ILE A 33 -4.62 8.90 -1.81
C ILE A 33 -5.57 9.07 -3.00
N THR A 34 -5.35 10.09 -3.80
CA THR A 34 -6.01 10.27 -5.10
C THR A 34 -5.25 9.53 -6.19
N HIS A 35 -5.97 9.15 -7.26
CA HIS A 35 -5.35 8.58 -8.44
C HIS A 35 -4.51 9.65 -9.15
N ASP A 36 -3.21 9.35 -9.32
CA ASP A 36 -2.27 10.17 -10.07
C ASP A 36 -1.43 9.27 -10.99
N PRO A 37 -1.70 9.27 -12.31
CA PRO A 37 -0.95 8.46 -13.27
C PRO A 37 0.54 8.78 -13.31
N ALA A 38 0.95 10.01 -12.96
CA ALA A 38 2.35 10.42 -12.98
C ALA A 38 3.20 9.65 -11.96
N ARG A 39 2.59 9.08 -10.93
CA ARG A 39 3.26 8.20 -9.95
C ARG A 39 3.77 6.89 -10.56
N CYS A 40 3.22 6.48 -11.71
CA CYS A 40 3.68 5.31 -12.46
C CYS A 40 4.60 5.71 -13.64
N ALA A 41 5.11 6.93 -13.70
CA ALA A 41 6.12 7.31 -14.68
C ALA A 41 7.49 6.66 -14.34
N PRO A 42 8.35 6.41 -15.32
CA PRO A 42 9.68 5.89 -15.10
C PRO A 42 10.47 6.73 -14.07
N GLY A 43 11.18 6.07 -13.16
CA GLY A 43 12.01 6.73 -12.15
C GLY A 43 11.26 7.29 -10.93
N LYS A 44 9.94 7.09 -10.82
CA LYS A 44 9.13 7.55 -9.67
C LYS A 44 9.09 6.58 -8.48
N GLY A 45 9.85 5.49 -8.54
CA GLY A 45 9.93 4.49 -7.47
C GLY A 45 9.00 3.30 -7.71
N SER A 46 8.73 2.58 -6.63
CA SER A 46 7.89 1.37 -6.67
C SER A 46 6.42 1.72 -6.87
N ALA A 47 5.78 1.13 -7.86
CA ALA A 47 4.36 1.33 -8.11
C ALA A 47 3.74 0.12 -8.84
N VAL A 48 2.42 0.08 -8.88
CA VAL A 48 1.66 -0.93 -9.62
C VAL A 48 0.63 -0.23 -10.51
N MET A 49 0.67 -0.51 -11.80
CA MET A 49 -0.42 -0.17 -12.72
C MET A 49 -1.47 -1.29 -12.65
N VAL A 50 -2.60 -1.00 -12.05
CA VAL A 50 -3.70 -1.94 -11.84
C VAL A 50 -4.75 -1.73 -12.94
N SER A 51 -4.94 -2.73 -13.81
CA SER A 51 -6.06 -2.78 -14.75
C SER A 51 -7.19 -3.59 -14.13
N ILE A 52 -8.32 -2.96 -13.84
CA ILE A 52 -9.51 -3.58 -13.25
C ILE A 52 -10.52 -3.82 -14.36
N ASN A 53 -10.77 -5.07 -14.69
CA ASN A 53 -11.65 -5.50 -15.77
C ASN A 53 -12.98 -6.04 -15.26
N GLY A 54 -14.01 -6.03 -16.11
CA GLY A 54 -15.30 -6.63 -15.80
C GLY A 54 -16.11 -5.87 -14.76
N ILE A 55 -15.94 -4.56 -14.67
CA ILE A 55 -16.79 -3.70 -13.86
C ILE A 55 -18.20 -3.71 -14.47
N LYS A 56 -19.19 -4.16 -13.69
CA LYS A 56 -20.54 -4.50 -14.18
C LYS A 56 -21.34 -3.26 -14.60
N GLU A 57 -21.23 -2.17 -13.85
CA GLU A 57 -22.03 -0.97 -14.07
C GLU A 57 -21.32 0.32 -13.61
N SER A 58 -21.73 1.46 -14.20
CA SER A 58 -21.21 2.80 -13.86
C SER A 58 -22.02 3.42 -12.70
N LYS A 59 -22.06 2.71 -11.56
CA LYS A 59 -22.79 3.14 -10.36
C LYS A 59 -21.93 2.85 -9.13
N GLY A 60 -22.05 3.68 -8.10
CA GLY A 60 -21.29 3.50 -6.86
C GLY A 60 -19.80 3.80 -7.00
N THR A 61 -18.97 3.10 -6.23
CA THR A 61 -17.56 3.44 -6.04
C THR A 61 -16.66 2.22 -6.21
N ILE A 62 -15.58 2.35 -6.98
CA ILE A 62 -14.46 1.43 -6.97
C ILE A 62 -13.49 1.85 -5.88
N ARG A 63 -13.22 0.95 -4.94
CA ARG A 63 -12.19 1.09 -3.91
C ARG A 63 -11.04 0.14 -4.19
N ILE A 64 -9.82 0.66 -4.16
CA ILE A 64 -8.59 -0.10 -4.38
C ILE A 64 -7.72 0.08 -3.16
N GLN A 65 -7.21 -1.01 -2.60
CA GLN A 65 -6.34 -1.00 -1.42
C GLN A 65 -5.10 -1.85 -1.66
N SER A 66 -3.93 -1.31 -1.28
CA SER A 66 -2.68 -2.07 -1.23
C SER A 66 -2.40 -2.55 0.19
N TYR A 67 -1.83 -3.76 0.28
CA TYR A 67 -1.41 -4.41 1.51
C TYR A 67 -0.03 -5.04 1.32
N ARG A 68 0.71 -5.26 2.40
CA ARG A 68 1.77 -6.27 2.37
C ARG A 68 1.12 -7.64 2.27
N ALA A 69 1.64 -8.51 1.40
CA ALA A 69 1.14 -9.88 1.26
C ALA A 69 1.70 -10.76 2.38
N THR A 70 1.30 -10.49 3.61
CA THR A 70 1.68 -11.24 4.81
C THR A 70 0.43 -11.71 5.57
N LYS A 71 0.59 -12.71 6.43
CA LYS A 71 -0.50 -13.18 7.30
C LYS A 71 -1.03 -12.07 8.22
N GLN A 72 -0.16 -11.16 8.65
CA GLN A 72 -0.46 -10.09 9.59
C GLN A 72 -1.17 -8.89 8.97
N ASP A 73 -0.99 -8.70 7.65
CA ASP A 73 -1.46 -7.48 6.98
C ASP A 73 -2.60 -7.72 6.00
N TRP A 74 -2.61 -8.87 5.31
CA TRP A 74 -3.55 -9.12 4.22
C TRP A 74 -5.01 -9.12 4.68
N LEU A 75 -5.78 -8.13 4.20
CA LEU A 75 -7.19 -7.88 4.53
C LEU A 75 -7.49 -7.73 6.03
N GLU A 76 -6.47 -7.50 6.86
CA GLU A 76 -6.68 -7.19 8.27
C GLU A 76 -7.13 -5.74 8.45
N SER A 77 -7.97 -5.51 9.46
CA SER A 77 -8.49 -4.18 9.76
C SER A 77 -7.36 -3.20 10.06
N GLY A 78 -7.40 -2.04 9.40
CA GLY A 78 -6.39 -0.99 9.60
C GLY A 78 -5.00 -1.29 9.01
N ARG A 79 -4.80 -2.39 8.27
CA ARG A 79 -3.49 -2.82 7.77
C ARG A 79 -3.27 -2.53 6.28
N TRP A 80 -4.21 -1.88 5.60
CA TRP A 80 -3.98 -1.39 4.25
C TRP A 80 -3.00 -0.21 4.26
N ILE A 81 -2.13 -0.15 3.27
CA ILE A 81 -1.11 0.90 3.13
C ILE A 81 -1.74 2.12 2.50
N TYR A 82 -2.17 1.98 1.23
CA TYR A 82 -2.84 3.03 0.48
C TYR A 82 -4.25 2.59 0.07
N ARG A 83 -5.15 3.57 0.03
CA ARG A 83 -6.52 3.41 -0.47
C ARG A 83 -6.84 4.51 -1.47
N MET A 84 -7.34 4.11 -2.62
CA MET A 84 -7.97 4.99 -3.60
C MET A 84 -9.45 4.66 -3.73
N GLU A 85 -10.27 5.67 -3.96
CA GLU A 85 -11.69 5.54 -4.25
C GLU A 85 -12.01 6.43 -5.45
N ALA A 86 -12.79 5.91 -6.40
CA ALA A 86 -13.23 6.62 -7.59
C ALA A 86 -14.64 6.20 -7.99
N PRO A 87 -15.44 7.09 -8.62
CA PRO A 87 -16.71 6.70 -9.21
C PRO A 87 -16.52 5.55 -10.18
N ALA A 88 -17.36 4.52 -10.07
CA ALA A 88 -17.28 3.36 -10.95
C ALA A 88 -17.64 3.70 -12.39
N LYS A 89 -16.89 3.12 -13.33
CA LYS A 89 -17.21 3.12 -14.78
C LYS A 89 -17.23 1.67 -15.25
N ALA A 90 -18.32 1.27 -15.91
CA ALA A 90 -18.46 -0.09 -16.45
C ALA A 90 -17.35 -0.43 -17.44
N GLY A 91 -16.95 -1.69 -17.49
CA GLY A 91 -15.90 -2.19 -18.34
C GLY A 91 -14.55 -2.24 -17.64
N THR A 92 -13.58 -1.45 -18.07
CA THR A 92 -12.21 -1.46 -17.54
C THR A 92 -11.82 -0.09 -16.99
N MET A 93 -11.23 -0.08 -15.78
CA MET A 93 -10.58 1.10 -15.20
C MET A 93 -9.11 0.80 -14.92
N ARG A 94 -8.26 1.82 -15.00
CA ARG A 94 -6.82 1.70 -14.72
C ARG A 94 -6.40 2.68 -13.64
N PHE A 95 -5.58 2.20 -12.70
CA PHE A 95 -5.11 3.01 -11.57
C PHE A 95 -3.62 2.79 -11.35
N CYS A 96 -2.92 3.88 -11.09
CA CYS A 96 -1.56 3.82 -10.58
C CYS A 96 -1.60 3.78 -9.06
N MET A 97 -1.15 2.69 -8.47
CA MET A 97 -0.99 2.50 -7.03
C MET A 97 0.48 2.63 -6.67
N PRO A 98 0.95 3.75 -6.12
CA PRO A 98 2.30 3.86 -5.60
C PRO A 98 2.48 2.91 -4.42
N LEU A 99 3.73 2.50 -4.18
CA LEU A 99 4.10 1.66 -3.04
C LEU A 99 5.29 2.29 -2.31
N PRO A 100 5.41 2.10 -0.98
CA PRO A 100 6.43 2.80 -0.20
C PRO A 100 7.86 2.38 -0.51
N LYS A 101 8.08 1.15 -0.98
CA LYS A 101 9.39 0.59 -1.33
C LYS A 101 9.21 -0.73 -2.11
N PRO A 102 10.28 -1.30 -2.69
CA PRO A 102 10.25 -2.67 -3.21
C PRO A 102 9.81 -3.67 -2.14
N GLY A 103 9.05 -4.70 -2.55
CA GLY A 103 8.56 -5.72 -1.62
C GLY A 103 7.47 -6.61 -2.20
N HIS A 104 6.87 -7.44 -1.35
CA HIS A 104 5.82 -8.39 -1.68
C HIS A 104 4.45 -7.83 -1.24
N TYR A 105 3.55 -7.62 -2.20
CA TYR A 105 2.29 -6.89 -1.99
C TYR A 105 1.09 -7.67 -2.52
N GLY A 106 -0.09 -7.30 -2.04
CA GLY A 106 -1.37 -7.72 -2.56
C GLY A 106 -2.29 -6.51 -2.77
N ILE A 107 -3.12 -6.56 -3.81
CA ILE A 107 -4.12 -5.54 -4.10
C ILE A 107 -5.50 -6.16 -3.92
N ALA A 108 -6.38 -5.45 -3.20
CA ALA A 108 -7.80 -5.76 -3.08
C ALA A 108 -8.64 -4.67 -3.75
N VAL A 109 -9.63 -5.08 -4.51
CA VAL A 109 -10.58 -4.19 -5.18
C VAL A 109 -11.99 -4.53 -4.72
N ARG A 110 -12.79 -3.52 -4.42
CA ARG A 110 -14.23 -3.62 -4.16
C ARG A 110 -14.99 -2.64 -5.04
N HIS A 111 -16.08 -3.11 -5.62
CA HIS A 111 -17.09 -2.27 -6.24
C HIS A 111 -18.28 -2.18 -5.30
N ASP A 112 -18.41 -1.08 -4.62
CA ASP A 112 -19.53 -0.73 -3.74
C ASP A 112 -20.62 -0.10 -4.62
N VAL A 113 -21.55 -0.93 -5.08
CA VAL A 113 -22.52 -0.57 -6.12
C VAL A 113 -23.57 0.41 -5.61
N ASN A 114 -24.02 0.25 -4.36
CA ASN A 114 -25.02 1.13 -3.76
C ASN A 114 -24.41 2.34 -3.02
N GLY A 115 -23.06 2.38 -2.88
CA GLY A 115 -22.35 3.50 -2.27
C GLY A 115 -22.53 3.62 -0.75
N ASN A 116 -22.96 2.55 -0.07
CA ASN A 116 -23.23 2.58 1.38
C ASN A 116 -21.97 2.42 2.25
N GLY A 117 -20.80 2.18 1.65
CA GLY A 117 -19.52 1.99 2.33
C GLY A 117 -19.34 0.61 2.97
N LYS A 118 -20.36 -0.24 2.98
CA LYS A 118 -20.35 -1.62 3.51
C LYS A 118 -20.09 -2.61 2.39
N THR A 119 -19.83 -3.86 2.72
CA THR A 119 -19.70 -4.95 1.75
C THR A 119 -21.00 -5.73 1.70
N ASP A 120 -21.72 -5.63 0.59
CA ASP A 120 -22.98 -6.32 0.33
C ASP A 120 -22.74 -7.51 -0.62
N ILE A 121 -22.75 -8.72 -0.08
CA ILE A 121 -22.31 -9.95 -0.78
C ILE A 121 -23.12 -10.22 -2.07
N PHE A 122 -24.35 -9.75 -2.16
CA PHE A 122 -25.25 -10.00 -3.28
C PHE A 122 -25.28 -8.87 -4.32
N SER A 123 -24.83 -7.67 -3.99
CA SER A 123 -24.84 -6.51 -4.89
C SER A 123 -23.44 -6.05 -5.29
N ASP A 124 -22.50 -6.14 -4.36
CA ASP A 124 -21.14 -5.65 -4.56
C ASP A 124 -20.27 -6.63 -5.33
N GLY A 125 -19.26 -6.08 -6.00
CA GLY A 125 -18.20 -6.84 -6.63
C GLY A 125 -16.91 -6.84 -5.81
N GLY A 126 -16.17 -7.94 -5.91
CA GLY A 126 -14.85 -8.08 -5.28
C GLY A 126 -13.83 -8.72 -6.21
N ALA A 127 -12.57 -8.34 -6.07
CA ALA A 127 -11.47 -8.95 -6.79
C ALA A 127 -10.13 -8.67 -6.10
N MET A 128 -9.12 -9.48 -6.42
CA MET A 128 -7.79 -9.37 -5.82
C MET A 128 -6.71 -9.66 -6.84
N SER A 129 -5.51 -9.18 -6.60
CA SER A 129 -4.33 -9.52 -7.40
C SER A 129 -4.19 -11.03 -7.58
N ASN A 130 -3.65 -11.46 -8.72
CA ASN A 130 -3.54 -12.85 -9.16
C ASN A 130 -4.89 -13.57 -9.37
N ASN A 131 -6.03 -12.89 -9.26
CA ASN A 131 -7.37 -13.41 -9.51
C ASN A 131 -7.68 -14.76 -8.81
N PRO A 132 -7.39 -14.94 -7.53
CA PRO A 132 -7.65 -16.19 -6.84
C PRO A 132 -9.14 -16.50 -6.79
N SER A 133 -9.50 -17.75 -6.56
CA SER A 133 -10.89 -18.11 -6.34
C SER A 133 -11.43 -17.47 -5.08
N ILE A 134 -12.56 -16.76 -5.21
CA ILE A 134 -13.33 -16.18 -4.11
C ILE A 134 -14.59 -17.02 -3.94
N ASN A 135 -14.72 -17.74 -2.83
CA ASN A 135 -15.81 -18.67 -2.58
C ASN A 135 -16.18 -18.72 -1.10
N ILE A 136 -17.18 -19.52 -0.76
CA ILE A 136 -17.67 -19.66 0.62
C ILE A 136 -16.63 -20.31 1.55
N PHE A 137 -15.78 -21.17 1.03
CA PHE A 137 -14.76 -21.86 1.84
C PHE A 137 -13.65 -20.94 2.32
N ASN A 138 -13.34 -19.88 1.57
CA ASN A 138 -12.38 -18.86 1.99
C ASN A 138 -13.05 -17.59 2.54
N LEU A 139 -14.37 -17.64 2.78
CA LEU A 139 -15.19 -16.52 3.29
C LEU A 139 -14.93 -15.20 2.53
N GLY A 140 -14.64 -15.28 1.24
CA GLY A 140 -14.28 -14.12 0.43
C GLY A 140 -12.86 -13.58 0.69
N LYS A 141 -12.04 -14.26 1.52
CA LYS A 141 -10.68 -13.84 1.91
C LYS A 141 -9.65 -14.91 1.50
N PRO A 142 -9.17 -14.90 0.23
CA PRO A 142 -8.10 -15.78 -0.19
C PRO A 142 -6.84 -15.59 0.63
N SER A 143 -6.01 -16.63 0.71
CA SER A 143 -4.72 -16.56 1.39
C SER A 143 -3.82 -15.46 0.79
N TYR A 144 -3.06 -14.78 1.64
CA TYR A 144 -2.04 -13.81 1.21
C TYR A 144 -1.03 -14.42 0.21
N LYS A 145 -0.76 -15.73 0.29
CA LYS A 145 0.12 -16.45 -0.64
C LYS A 145 -0.43 -16.49 -2.07
N ASN A 146 -1.75 -16.48 -2.23
CA ASN A 146 -2.42 -16.57 -3.53
C ASN A 146 -2.58 -15.21 -4.21
N VAL A 147 -2.46 -14.12 -3.47
CA VAL A 147 -2.64 -12.76 -3.97
C VAL A 147 -1.31 -12.00 -4.09
N GLY A 148 -0.27 -12.49 -3.42
CA GLY A 148 1.02 -11.83 -3.36
C GLY A 148 1.75 -11.80 -4.71
N PHE A 149 2.40 -10.68 -5.00
CA PHE A 149 3.28 -10.47 -6.13
C PHE A 149 4.42 -9.53 -5.73
N ASP A 150 5.56 -9.64 -6.42
CA ASP A 150 6.74 -8.85 -6.12
C ASP A 150 6.75 -7.55 -6.91
N VAL A 151 7.18 -6.47 -6.27
CA VAL A 151 7.38 -5.16 -6.88
C VAL A 151 8.80 -4.70 -6.60
N GLY A 152 9.54 -4.40 -7.68
CA GLY A 152 10.90 -3.84 -7.62
C GLY A 152 10.92 -2.30 -7.56
N ASN A 153 12.07 -1.72 -7.94
CA ASN A 153 12.24 -0.27 -8.14
C ASN A 153 11.67 0.14 -9.51
N GLY A 154 10.38 0.05 -9.69
CA GLY A 154 9.73 0.36 -10.96
C GLY A 154 8.24 0.11 -10.89
N VAL A 155 7.62 0.01 -12.06
CA VAL A 155 6.18 -0.17 -12.20
C VAL A 155 5.88 -1.60 -12.63
N GLU A 156 5.17 -2.34 -11.77
CA GLU A 156 4.56 -3.61 -12.14
C GLU A 156 3.21 -3.38 -12.79
N ASN A 157 2.84 -4.27 -13.73
CA ASN A 157 1.53 -4.23 -14.38
C ASN A 157 0.74 -5.46 -13.98
N ILE A 158 -0.42 -5.27 -13.38
CA ILE A 158 -1.31 -6.37 -13.01
C ILE A 158 -2.71 -6.17 -13.59
N SER A 159 -3.38 -7.29 -13.85
CA SER A 159 -4.76 -7.35 -14.32
C SER A 159 -5.62 -8.06 -13.30
N ILE A 160 -6.68 -7.38 -12.85
CA ILE A 160 -7.64 -7.89 -11.87
C ILE A 160 -9.02 -7.93 -12.50
N THR A 161 -9.71 -9.07 -12.43
CA THR A 161 -11.05 -9.24 -12.98
C THR A 161 -12.10 -9.26 -11.88
N MET A 162 -13.03 -8.31 -11.92
CA MET A 162 -14.12 -8.20 -10.97
C MET A 162 -15.03 -9.41 -11.01
N ARG A 163 -15.50 -9.82 -9.85
CA ARG A 163 -16.47 -10.90 -9.67
C ARG A 163 -17.65 -10.39 -8.88
N TYR A 164 -18.84 -10.74 -9.34
CA TYR A 164 -20.11 -10.45 -8.71
C TYR A 164 -20.86 -11.77 -8.47
N ARG A 165 -21.77 -11.78 -7.52
CA ARG A 165 -22.67 -12.91 -7.27
C ARG A 165 -24.03 -12.68 -7.90
#